data_6ec071fca90d50a8c9c4d4c1c42fd16c
#
_entry.id   6ec071fca90d50a8c9c4d4c1c42fd16c
#
_cell.length_a   1.000
_cell.length_b   1.000
_cell.length_c   1.000
_cell.angle_alpha   90.00
_cell.angle_beta   90.00
_cell.angle_gamma   90.00
#
_symmetry.space_group_name_H-M   'P 1'
#
loop_
_entity.id
_entity.type
_entity.pdbx_description
1 polymer ?
#
loop_
_entity_poly.entity_id
_entity_poly.type
_entity_poly.pdbx_seq_one_letter_code
_entity_poly.pdbx_strand_id
1 'polypeptide(L)'
;MGRVYKAEFRHEAVRLALSSGLSRERIAQDLGIGSSTLKKWIRDAQKLDTVVADTTDHTALLRENEKLRRENLLLREERELLKKANTVLREPKVVRFVFIARYHGPLSRERVCRLFGVSDRGFRAWRRRPVCARKRQDDILMVHIRAIHAQSRQSYGRPRMTEELRAAGLSVGHRRVGRLMRENAIRVVRTRRFKVTTNSSHKHSIEPNLLGQDFSAPALNQKWTADITYIWTCEGWVYLAVVLDLFSRRVIGWNLEVRMTADLATTALQRAIALRQPPPGCIHHADRGSQYCSEDYRKLLSTHGFIVSMSRKGNCWDNAVTESFFKTLKAELLWRQAWMTRQDVEQAITSYINDFYNPQRLHSALQWKSPLDYERNAA
;
A
#
# COMPACT_ATOMS: atom_id res chain seq x y z
N MET A 1 89.57 11.19 -53.95
CA MET A 1 88.13 11.21 -53.99
C MET A 1 87.56 10.32 -52.87
N GLY A 2 86.85 10.88 -51.90
CA GLY A 2 86.34 10.09 -50.81
C GLY A 2 85.13 9.22 -51.24
N ARG A 3 85.14 7.94 -50.91
CA ARG A 3 84.06 7.00 -51.21
C ARG A 3 82.76 7.47 -50.51
N VAL A 4 81.73 7.72 -51.29
CA VAL A 4 80.42 8.04 -50.75
C VAL A 4 79.68 6.73 -50.45
N TYR A 5 79.28 6.49 -49.18
CA TYR A 5 78.53 5.29 -48.73
C TYR A 5 77.06 5.58 -48.62
N LYS A 6 76.18 4.65 -49.05
CA LYS A 6 74.70 4.75 -48.91
C LYS A 6 74.27 4.78 -47.45
N ALA A 7 73.16 5.45 -47.17
CA ALA A 7 72.65 5.63 -45.79
C ALA A 7 72.34 4.30 -45.06
N GLU A 8 71.82 3.32 -45.81
CA GLU A 8 71.48 1.98 -45.30
C GLU A 8 72.76 1.23 -44.83
N PHE A 9 73.87 1.32 -45.61
CA PHE A 9 75.17 0.73 -45.26
C PHE A 9 75.80 1.38 -44.02
N ARG A 10 75.59 2.70 -43.82
CA ARG A 10 76.08 3.40 -42.63
C ARG A 10 75.25 2.93 -41.36
N HIS A 11 73.96 2.79 -41.50
CA HIS A 11 73.08 2.31 -40.40
C HIS A 11 73.45 0.88 -39.98
N GLU A 12 73.72 -0.02 -40.96
CA GLU A 12 74.10 -1.40 -40.69
C GLU A 12 75.43 -1.51 -40.04
N ALA A 13 76.46 -0.72 -40.54
CA ALA A 13 77.78 -0.65 -39.96
C ALA A 13 77.79 -0.16 -38.51
N VAL A 14 76.94 0.83 -38.16
CA VAL A 14 76.79 1.34 -36.80
C VAL A 14 76.10 0.28 -35.92
N ARG A 15 75.08 -0.39 -36.44
CA ARG A 15 74.33 -1.45 -35.71
C ARG A 15 75.31 -2.60 -35.35
N LEU A 16 76.10 -3.08 -36.33
CA LEU A 16 77.10 -4.12 -36.10
C LEU A 16 78.16 -3.69 -35.08
N ALA A 17 78.60 -2.43 -35.13
CA ALA A 17 79.56 -1.88 -34.21
C ALA A 17 79.08 -1.73 -32.75
N LEU A 18 77.75 -1.64 -32.54
CA LEU A 18 77.20 -1.53 -31.26
C LEU A 18 76.68 -2.87 -30.69
N SER A 19 76.31 -3.86 -31.55
CA SER A 19 75.69 -5.12 -31.13
C SER A 19 76.55 -6.36 -31.21
N SER A 20 77.65 -6.39 -32.00
CA SER A 20 78.44 -7.61 -32.28
C SER A 20 79.50 -7.97 -31.24
N GLY A 21 79.78 -7.08 -30.25
CA GLY A 21 80.89 -7.33 -29.28
C GLY A 21 82.29 -7.38 -29.83
N LEU A 22 82.45 -7.20 -31.14
CA LEU A 22 83.75 -7.17 -31.78
C LEU A 22 84.45 -5.79 -31.70
N SER A 23 85.79 -5.75 -31.77
CA SER A 23 86.51 -4.46 -31.77
C SER A 23 86.11 -3.61 -32.98
N ARG A 24 85.92 -2.30 -32.76
CA ARG A 24 85.57 -1.34 -33.84
C ARG A 24 86.52 -1.33 -35.01
N GLU A 25 87.80 -1.68 -34.76
CA GLU A 25 88.88 -1.79 -35.76
C GLU A 25 88.62 -3.02 -36.63
N ARG A 26 88.27 -4.14 -36.06
CA ARG A 26 87.94 -5.37 -36.77
C ARG A 26 86.71 -5.22 -37.66
N ILE A 27 85.68 -4.62 -37.16
CA ILE A 27 84.45 -4.35 -37.92
C ILE A 27 84.70 -3.39 -39.08
N ALA A 28 85.55 -2.38 -38.86
CA ALA A 28 85.95 -1.47 -39.93
C ALA A 28 86.73 -2.18 -41.05
N GLN A 29 87.66 -3.13 -40.69
CA GLN A 29 88.35 -3.96 -41.63
C GLN A 29 87.41 -4.89 -42.41
N ASP A 30 86.47 -5.61 -41.71
CA ASP A 30 85.54 -6.54 -42.32
C ASP A 30 84.60 -5.85 -43.31
N LEU A 31 84.22 -4.59 -43.01
CA LEU A 31 83.35 -3.77 -43.87
C LEU A 31 84.09 -2.95 -44.90
N GLY A 32 85.47 -3.04 -44.98
CA GLY A 32 86.25 -2.31 -45.91
C GLY A 32 86.24 -0.79 -45.80
N ILE A 33 86.03 -0.27 -44.58
CA ILE A 33 85.89 1.16 -44.26
C ILE A 33 86.99 1.61 -43.30
N GLY A 34 87.37 2.87 -43.33
CA GLY A 34 88.34 3.42 -42.39
C GLY A 34 87.76 3.45 -40.95
N SER A 35 88.60 3.04 -39.95
CA SER A 35 88.16 3.07 -38.52
C SER A 35 87.75 4.45 -38.04
N SER A 36 88.31 5.53 -38.56
CA SER A 36 87.89 6.92 -38.28
C SER A 36 86.48 7.24 -38.82
N THR A 37 86.16 6.67 -39.99
CA THR A 37 84.84 6.84 -40.61
C THR A 37 83.75 6.14 -39.80
N LEU A 38 84.02 4.91 -39.34
CA LEU A 38 83.08 4.18 -38.47
C LEU A 38 82.88 4.90 -37.11
N LYS A 39 83.98 5.38 -36.51
CA LYS A 39 83.89 6.19 -35.26
C LYS A 39 83.07 7.46 -35.43
N LYS A 40 83.19 8.13 -36.61
CA LYS A 40 82.31 9.30 -36.89
C LYS A 40 80.87 8.92 -37.01
N TRP A 41 80.49 7.86 -37.72
CA TRP A 41 79.10 7.41 -37.86
C TRP A 41 78.51 6.99 -36.54
N ILE A 42 79.21 6.31 -35.66
CA ILE A 42 78.76 5.96 -34.32
C ILE A 42 78.47 7.23 -33.50
N ARG A 43 79.36 8.22 -33.55
CA ARG A 43 79.15 9.48 -32.83
C ARG A 43 78.00 10.26 -33.37
N ASP A 44 77.75 10.29 -34.67
CA ASP A 44 76.67 10.97 -35.32
C ASP A 44 75.27 10.27 -34.95
N ALA A 45 75.29 8.94 -34.95
CA ALA A 45 74.10 8.16 -34.50
C ALA A 45 73.77 8.37 -33.01
N GLN A 46 74.80 8.35 -32.14
CA GLN A 46 74.59 8.65 -30.70
C GLN A 46 74.16 10.07 -30.42
N LYS A 47 74.54 11.07 -31.21
CA LYS A 47 74.03 12.43 -31.13
C LYS A 47 72.52 12.51 -31.54
N LEU A 48 72.11 11.73 -32.55
CA LEU A 48 70.72 11.67 -32.98
C LEU A 48 69.87 11.05 -31.92
N ASP A 49 70.24 9.98 -31.23
CA ASP A 49 69.60 9.31 -30.16
C ASP A 49 69.44 10.23 -28.91
N THR A 50 70.47 11.04 -28.58
CA THR A 50 70.38 12.02 -27.49
C THR A 50 69.42 13.19 -27.81
N VAL A 51 69.37 13.66 -29.05
CA VAL A 51 68.42 14.71 -29.47
C VAL A 51 67.01 14.20 -29.50
N VAL A 52 66.75 12.94 -29.86
CA VAL A 52 65.42 12.32 -29.83
C VAL A 52 64.96 12.05 -28.36
N ALA A 53 65.90 11.69 -27.47
CA ALA A 53 65.58 11.50 -26.05
C ALA A 53 65.31 12.81 -25.33
N ASP A 54 65.88 13.92 -25.68
CA ASP A 54 65.69 15.24 -25.11
C ASP A 54 64.40 15.94 -25.63
N THR A 55 63.84 15.48 -26.75
CA THR A 55 62.64 16.08 -27.35
C THR A 55 61.34 15.41 -26.91
N THR A 56 61.36 14.26 -26.25
CA THR A 56 60.22 13.59 -25.71
C THR A 56 60.18 13.79 -24.18
N ASP A 57 59.46 14.77 -23.69
CA ASP A 57 59.27 14.93 -22.26
C ASP A 57 58.46 13.75 -21.72
N HIS A 58 59.13 12.67 -21.40
CA HIS A 58 58.55 11.42 -20.88
C HIS A 58 57.71 11.67 -19.66
N THR A 59 58.06 12.67 -18.85
CA THR A 59 57.29 13.04 -17.66
C THR A 59 55.99 13.74 -18.01
N ALA A 60 55.98 14.55 -19.09
CA ALA A 60 54.78 15.17 -19.61
C ALA A 60 53.81 14.13 -20.18
N LEU A 61 54.33 13.16 -20.95
CA LEU A 61 53.50 12.03 -21.47
C LEU A 61 52.94 11.13 -20.37
N LEU A 62 53.68 10.87 -19.31
CA LEU A 62 53.15 10.11 -18.16
C LEU A 62 52.06 10.86 -17.46
N ARG A 63 52.21 12.17 -17.21
CA ARG A 63 51.17 13.01 -16.63
C ARG A 63 49.91 13.08 -17.50
N GLU A 64 50.08 13.21 -18.82
CA GLU A 64 48.96 13.21 -19.75
C GLU A 64 48.25 11.84 -19.77
N ASN A 65 48.99 10.74 -19.77
CA ASN A 65 48.41 9.40 -19.71
C ASN A 65 47.63 9.16 -18.43
N GLU A 66 48.15 9.59 -17.29
CA GLU A 66 47.40 9.56 -16.03
C GLU A 66 46.11 10.40 -16.07
N LYS A 67 46.18 11.60 -16.63
CA LYS A 67 45.03 12.48 -16.83
C LYS A 67 43.97 11.81 -17.71
N LEU A 68 44.37 11.28 -18.85
CA LEU A 68 43.47 10.56 -19.76
C LEU A 68 42.88 9.29 -19.16
N ARG A 69 43.64 8.54 -18.36
CA ARG A 69 43.11 7.38 -17.62
C ARG A 69 42.04 7.78 -16.61
N ARG A 70 42.24 8.86 -15.85
CA ARG A 70 41.28 9.41 -14.91
C ARG A 70 40.02 9.88 -15.64
N GLU A 71 40.18 10.57 -16.76
CA GLU A 71 39.08 11.04 -17.58
C GLU A 71 38.26 9.88 -18.17
N ASN A 72 38.93 8.86 -18.71
CA ASN A 72 38.31 7.65 -19.22
C ASN A 72 37.50 6.92 -18.12
N LEU A 73 38.01 6.83 -16.91
CA LEU A 73 37.32 6.24 -15.78
C LEU A 73 36.03 7.01 -15.48
N LEU A 74 36.12 8.34 -15.39
CA LEU A 74 34.95 9.21 -15.14
C LEU A 74 33.92 9.12 -16.26
N LEU A 75 34.33 9.07 -17.51
CA LEU A 75 33.41 8.93 -18.66
C LEU A 75 32.70 7.56 -18.67
N ARG A 76 33.38 6.51 -18.26
CA ARG A 76 32.78 5.19 -18.09
C ARG A 76 31.73 5.21 -17.01
N GLU A 77 32.00 5.81 -15.87
CA GLU A 77 31.04 5.96 -14.77
C GLU A 77 29.81 6.82 -15.18
N GLU A 78 30.03 7.92 -15.90
CA GLU A 78 28.94 8.72 -16.45
C GLU A 78 28.07 7.92 -17.40
N ARG A 79 28.66 7.16 -18.29
CA ARG A 79 27.90 6.31 -19.23
C ARG A 79 27.08 5.27 -18.50
N GLU A 80 27.62 4.60 -17.50
CA GLU A 80 26.88 3.60 -16.71
C GLU A 80 25.77 4.25 -15.88
N LEU A 81 26.01 5.43 -15.31
CA LEU A 81 25.00 6.20 -14.61
C LEU A 81 23.84 6.59 -15.55
N LEU A 82 24.14 7.10 -16.73
CA LEU A 82 23.15 7.50 -17.72
C LEU A 82 22.32 6.32 -18.24
N LYS A 83 22.94 5.15 -18.44
CA LYS A 83 22.21 3.92 -18.78
C LYS A 83 21.19 3.54 -17.71
N LYS A 84 21.58 3.57 -16.43
CA LYS A 84 20.69 3.25 -15.29
C LYS A 84 19.61 4.30 -15.07
N ALA A 85 19.86 5.54 -15.46
CA ALA A 85 19.02 6.68 -15.18
C ALA A 85 18.20 7.19 -16.37
N ASN A 86 18.19 6.48 -17.49
CA ASN A 86 17.55 6.93 -18.74
C ASN A 86 16.05 7.31 -18.55
N THR A 87 15.33 6.55 -17.73
CA THR A 87 13.92 6.87 -17.38
C THR A 87 13.81 8.13 -16.53
N VAL A 88 14.75 8.34 -15.59
CA VAL A 88 14.74 9.48 -14.66
C VAL A 88 15.04 10.81 -15.36
N LEU A 89 15.78 10.80 -16.45
CA LEU A 89 16.12 12.02 -17.22
C LEU A 89 14.87 12.67 -17.83
N ARG A 90 13.83 11.92 -18.11
CA ARG A 90 12.55 12.43 -18.66
C ARG A 90 11.58 12.91 -17.57
N GLU A 91 11.87 12.60 -16.32
CA GLU A 91 11.01 12.93 -15.19
C GLU A 91 11.15 14.41 -14.74
N PRO A 92 10.18 14.94 -13.98
CA PRO A 92 10.25 16.29 -13.42
C PRO A 92 11.51 16.51 -12.56
N LYS A 93 11.96 17.76 -12.45
CA LYS A 93 13.18 18.14 -11.69
C LYS A 93 13.23 17.57 -10.27
N VAL A 94 12.09 17.43 -9.59
CA VAL A 94 12.01 16.90 -8.22
C VAL A 94 12.45 15.43 -8.19
N VAL A 95 12.02 14.62 -9.17
CA VAL A 95 12.40 13.19 -9.24
C VAL A 95 13.90 13.06 -9.52
N ARG A 96 14.44 13.91 -10.40
CA ARG A 96 15.90 13.98 -10.65
C ARG A 96 16.66 14.35 -9.37
N PHE A 97 16.17 15.31 -8.58
CA PHE A 97 16.77 15.67 -7.30
C PHE A 97 16.74 14.52 -6.29
N VAL A 98 15.65 13.76 -6.21
CA VAL A 98 15.57 12.57 -5.35
C VAL A 98 16.59 11.51 -5.76
N PHE A 99 16.76 11.30 -7.07
CA PHE A 99 17.75 10.37 -7.60
C PHE A 99 19.17 10.81 -7.24
N ILE A 100 19.52 12.10 -7.49
CA ILE A 100 20.82 12.68 -7.16
C ILE A 100 21.11 12.56 -5.65
N ALA A 101 20.11 12.78 -4.78
CA ALA A 101 20.27 12.65 -3.34
C ALA A 101 20.59 11.21 -2.88
N ARG A 102 20.17 10.21 -3.65
CA ARG A 102 20.41 8.78 -3.38
C ARG A 102 21.65 8.22 -4.09
N TYR A 103 22.31 9.03 -4.91
CA TYR A 103 23.52 8.60 -5.60
C TYR A 103 24.71 8.58 -4.65
N HIS A 104 25.39 7.43 -4.56
CA HIS A 104 26.58 7.20 -3.73
C HIS A 104 27.79 6.73 -4.56
N GLY A 105 27.77 6.96 -5.88
CA GLY A 105 28.87 6.58 -6.76
C GLY A 105 30.05 7.57 -6.76
N PRO A 106 31.10 7.32 -7.53
CA PRO A 106 32.36 8.07 -7.51
C PRO A 106 32.31 9.46 -8.15
N LEU A 107 31.23 9.77 -8.89
CA LEU A 107 31.09 11.07 -9.53
C LEU A 107 30.75 12.17 -8.52
N SER A 108 31.36 13.34 -8.68
CA SER A 108 31.02 14.50 -7.85
C SER A 108 29.56 14.92 -8.06
N ARG A 109 28.92 15.40 -6.98
CA ARG A 109 27.53 15.87 -7.03
C ARG A 109 27.28 16.91 -8.14
N GLU A 110 28.22 17.83 -8.34
CA GLU A 110 28.11 18.85 -9.40
C GLU A 110 28.08 18.21 -10.80
N ARG A 111 28.90 17.21 -11.01
CA ARG A 111 28.96 16.46 -12.27
C ARG A 111 27.66 15.68 -12.51
N VAL A 112 27.14 15.03 -11.46
CA VAL A 112 25.83 14.35 -11.54
C VAL A 112 24.71 15.35 -11.81
N CYS A 113 24.66 16.50 -11.14
CA CYS A 113 23.66 17.54 -11.41
C CYS A 113 23.71 17.99 -12.89
N ARG A 114 24.92 18.17 -13.45
CA ARG A 114 25.11 18.56 -14.85
C ARG A 114 24.57 17.50 -15.80
N LEU A 115 24.87 16.23 -15.56
CA LEU A 115 24.36 15.10 -16.36
C LEU A 115 22.82 15.04 -16.35
N PHE A 116 22.19 15.36 -15.21
CA PHE A 116 20.74 15.37 -15.09
C PHE A 116 20.07 16.68 -15.50
N GLY A 117 20.82 17.64 -16.09
CA GLY A 117 20.27 18.92 -16.53
C GLY A 117 19.67 19.77 -15.43
N VAL A 118 20.22 19.71 -14.21
CA VAL A 118 19.79 20.50 -13.05
C VAL A 118 20.98 21.25 -12.45
N SER A 119 20.72 22.44 -11.87
CA SER A 119 21.78 23.20 -11.21
C SER A 119 22.08 22.65 -9.80
N ASP A 120 23.35 22.59 -9.42
CA ASP A 120 23.76 22.21 -8.06
C ASP A 120 23.19 23.16 -7.01
N ARG A 121 23.11 24.47 -7.31
CA ARG A 121 22.42 25.47 -6.47
C ARG A 121 20.95 25.09 -6.25
N GLY A 122 20.25 24.71 -7.33
CA GLY A 122 18.85 24.29 -7.26
C GLY A 122 18.67 23.03 -6.43
N PHE A 123 19.59 22.06 -6.58
CA PHE A 123 19.59 20.84 -5.77
C PHE A 123 19.83 21.15 -4.28
N ARG A 124 20.82 21.97 -3.95
CA ARG A 124 21.06 22.37 -2.56
C ARG A 124 19.86 23.12 -1.95
N ALA A 125 19.24 24.05 -2.70
CA ALA A 125 18.05 24.74 -2.27
C ALA A 125 16.88 23.77 -2.02
N TRP A 126 16.66 22.81 -2.92
CA TRP A 126 15.66 21.76 -2.75
C TRP A 126 15.93 20.90 -1.49
N ARG A 127 17.18 20.46 -1.29
CA ARG A 127 17.59 19.65 -0.14
C ARG A 127 17.43 20.39 1.20
N ARG A 128 17.68 21.70 1.22
CA ARG A 128 17.53 22.54 2.41
C ARG A 128 16.09 23.01 2.65
N ARG A 129 15.21 22.87 1.65
CA ARG A 129 13.84 23.35 1.78
C ARG A 129 13.12 22.58 2.89
N PRO A 130 12.59 23.26 3.91
CA PRO A 130 11.81 22.60 4.95
C PRO A 130 10.54 22.01 4.34
N VAL A 131 10.05 20.92 4.94
CA VAL A 131 8.78 20.31 4.56
C VAL A 131 7.69 21.38 4.64
N CYS A 132 6.93 21.58 3.58
CA CYS A 132 5.90 22.62 3.54
C CYS A 132 4.82 22.33 4.62
N ALA A 133 4.18 23.38 5.11
CA ALA A 133 3.16 23.29 6.17
C ALA A 133 2.06 22.28 5.82
N ARG A 134 1.62 22.25 4.55
CA ARG A 134 0.62 21.28 4.07
C ARG A 134 1.09 19.83 4.22
N LYS A 135 2.34 19.53 3.89
CA LYS A 135 2.88 18.16 4.01
C LYS A 135 3.00 17.76 5.48
N ARG A 136 3.43 18.66 6.36
CA ARG A 136 3.45 18.41 7.82
C ARG A 136 2.06 18.11 8.36
N GLN A 137 1.05 18.87 7.92
CA GLN A 137 -0.35 18.60 8.28
C GLN A 137 -0.86 17.27 7.69
N ASP A 138 -0.43 16.91 6.47
CA ASP A 138 -0.77 15.61 5.87
C ASP A 138 -0.16 14.45 6.68
N ASP A 139 1.07 14.61 7.18
CA ASP A 139 1.73 13.60 8.00
C ASP A 139 1.02 13.42 9.36
N ILE A 140 0.58 14.51 10.00
CA ILE A 140 -0.26 14.46 11.21
C ILE A 140 -1.58 13.74 10.92
N LEU A 141 -2.28 14.15 9.86
CA LEU A 141 -3.54 13.50 9.45
C LEU A 141 -3.35 12.01 9.20
N MET A 142 -2.20 11.60 8.64
CA MET A 142 -1.92 10.19 8.39
C MET A 142 -1.77 9.37 9.66
N VAL A 143 -1.25 9.93 10.74
CA VAL A 143 -1.21 9.26 12.05
C VAL A 143 -2.63 8.97 12.53
N HIS A 144 -3.51 9.99 12.50
CA HIS A 144 -4.91 9.83 12.89
C HIS A 144 -5.67 8.84 11.97
N ILE A 145 -5.48 8.96 10.64
CA ILE A 145 -6.11 8.04 9.67
C ILE A 145 -5.73 6.58 9.96
N ARG A 146 -4.46 6.30 10.28
CA ARG A 146 -4.01 4.95 10.61
C ARG A 146 -4.60 4.45 11.93
N ALA A 147 -4.65 5.30 12.94
CA ALA A 147 -5.26 4.96 14.23
C ALA A 147 -6.75 4.64 14.07
N ILE A 148 -7.52 5.51 13.43
CA ILE A 148 -8.96 5.29 13.16
C ILE A 148 -9.16 4.05 12.29
N HIS A 149 -8.32 3.82 11.29
CA HIS A 149 -8.41 2.63 10.43
C HIS A 149 -8.20 1.34 11.22
N ALA A 150 -7.27 1.31 12.17
CA ALA A 150 -7.07 0.18 13.06
C ALA A 150 -8.25 -0.03 14.02
N GLN A 151 -8.68 1.04 14.71
CA GLN A 151 -9.81 1.00 15.66
C GLN A 151 -11.13 0.59 14.98
N SER A 152 -11.38 1.10 13.77
CA SER A 152 -12.57 0.75 12.98
C SER A 152 -12.48 -0.62 12.30
N ARG A 153 -11.57 -1.48 12.73
CA ARG A 153 -11.36 -2.82 12.13
C ARG A 153 -11.18 -2.74 10.61
N GLN A 154 -10.48 -1.71 10.11
CA GLN A 154 -10.22 -1.46 8.68
C GLN A 154 -11.51 -1.34 7.82
N SER A 155 -12.63 -1.02 8.45
CA SER A 155 -13.95 -0.98 7.79
C SER A 155 -14.34 0.41 7.28
N TYR A 156 -13.70 1.48 7.79
CA TYR A 156 -14.05 2.84 7.44
C TYR A 156 -13.46 3.29 6.12
N GLY A 157 -14.35 3.56 5.18
CA GLY A 157 -14.02 4.24 3.95
C GLY A 157 -13.95 5.75 4.14
N ARG A 158 -13.62 6.44 3.05
CA ARG A 158 -13.47 7.90 3.03
C ARG A 158 -14.57 8.68 3.79
N PRO A 159 -15.88 8.40 3.63
CA PRO A 159 -16.89 9.18 4.34
C PRO A 159 -16.78 9.06 5.86
N ARG A 160 -16.83 7.84 6.41
CA ARG A 160 -16.71 7.61 7.87
C ARG A 160 -15.39 8.12 8.43
N MET A 161 -14.28 7.87 7.72
CA MET A 161 -12.96 8.37 8.09
C MET A 161 -12.93 9.90 8.21
N THR A 162 -13.63 10.61 7.32
CA THR A 162 -13.69 12.07 7.38
C THR A 162 -14.49 12.55 8.60
N GLU A 163 -15.59 11.90 8.91
CA GLU A 163 -16.42 12.27 10.06
C GLU A 163 -15.70 12.00 11.40
N GLU A 164 -14.98 10.89 11.52
CA GLU A 164 -14.14 10.63 12.69
C GLU A 164 -13.05 11.66 12.89
N LEU A 165 -12.37 12.04 11.81
CA LEU A 165 -11.35 13.09 11.87
C LEU A 165 -11.95 14.44 12.30
N ARG A 166 -13.16 14.76 11.83
CA ARG A 166 -13.88 15.97 12.22
C ARG A 166 -14.33 15.92 13.68
N ALA A 167 -14.84 14.79 14.12
CA ALA A 167 -15.19 14.56 15.52
C ALA A 167 -13.98 14.71 16.46
N ALA A 168 -12.77 14.33 15.98
CA ALA A 168 -11.51 14.56 16.66
C ALA A 168 -10.99 16.02 16.56
N GLY A 169 -11.78 16.98 16.04
CA GLY A 169 -11.43 18.39 15.91
C GLY A 169 -10.53 18.73 14.69
N LEU A 170 -10.33 17.80 13.78
CA LEU A 170 -9.48 18.02 12.61
C LEU A 170 -10.30 18.51 11.41
N SER A 171 -10.14 19.76 11.03
CA SER A 171 -10.80 20.34 9.85
C SER A 171 -10.20 19.76 8.56
N VAL A 172 -10.90 18.79 7.97
CA VAL A 172 -10.46 18.09 6.75
C VAL A 172 -11.62 17.79 5.81
N GLY A 173 -11.34 17.91 4.50
CA GLY A 173 -12.32 17.59 3.46
C GLY A 173 -12.16 16.18 2.91
N HIS A 174 -13.26 15.58 2.44
CA HIS A 174 -13.30 14.24 1.85
C HIS A 174 -12.25 13.99 0.75
N ARG A 175 -11.97 14.99 -0.12
CA ARG A 175 -10.99 14.84 -1.20
C ARG A 175 -9.58 14.64 -0.65
N ARG A 176 -9.20 15.37 0.40
CA ARG A 176 -7.90 15.27 1.04
C ARG A 176 -7.73 13.92 1.75
N VAL A 177 -8.73 13.48 2.52
CA VAL A 177 -8.74 12.17 3.17
C VAL A 177 -8.63 11.05 2.13
N GLY A 178 -9.45 11.09 1.07
CA GLY A 178 -9.42 10.08 0.02
C GLY A 178 -8.08 10.00 -0.74
N ARG A 179 -7.41 11.15 -0.95
CA ARG A 179 -6.06 11.19 -1.52
C ARG A 179 -5.05 10.54 -0.60
N LEU A 180 -5.01 10.93 0.68
CA LEU A 180 -4.08 10.39 1.67
C LEU A 180 -4.25 8.87 1.86
N MET A 181 -5.49 8.38 1.96
CA MET A 181 -5.77 6.94 2.04
C MET A 181 -5.21 6.20 0.81
N ARG A 182 -5.43 6.73 -0.40
CA ARG A 182 -4.96 6.11 -1.65
C ARG A 182 -3.44 6.09 -1.75
N GLU A 183 -2.78 7.22 -1.49
CA GLU A 183 -1.33 7.37 -1.53
C GLU A 183 -0.62 6.43 -0.54
N ASN A 184 -1.27 6.10 0.57
CA ASN A 184 -0.76 5.21 1.62
C ASN A 184 -1.35 3.79 1.58
N ALA A 185 -1.98 3.39 0.47
CA ALA A 185 -2.57 2.06 0.27
C ALA A 185 -3.58 1.63 1.36
N ILE A 186 -4.23 2.59 2.04
CA ILE A 186 -5.26 2.32 3.03
C ILE A 186 -6.55 1.98 2.29
N ARG A 187 -6.95 0.71 2.38
CA ARG A 187 -8.12 0.17 1.68
C ARG A 187 -9.13 -0.37 2.67
N VAL A 188 -10.41 -0.26 2.31
CA VAL A 188 -11.52 -0.86 3.05
C VAL A 188 -11.68 -2.32 2.63
N VAL A 189 -12.05 -3.17 3.57
CA VAL A 189 -12.42 -4.55 3.28
C VAL A 189 -13.64 -4.59 2.37
N ARG A 190 -13.54 -5.31 1.25
CA ARG A 190 -14.63 -5.43 0.28
C ARG A 190 -15.63 -6.49 0.68
N THR A 191 -16.92 -6.21 0.51
CA THR A 191 -18.00 -7.20 0.64
C THR A 191 -17.99 -8.15 -0.56
N ARG A 192 -18.25 -9.44 -0.32
CA ARG A 192 -18.48 -10.42 -1.39
C ARG A 192 -19.93 -10.32 -1.90
N ARG A 193 -20.19 -10.78 -3.13
CA ARG A 193 -21.55 -10.88 -3.66
C ARG A 193 -22.35 -11.93 -2.87
N PHE A 194 -23.63 -11.63 -2.61
CA PHE A 194 -24.55 -12.42 -1.84
C PHE A 194 -25.23 -13.50 -2.69
N LYS A 195 -25.60 -14.66 -2.07
CA LYS A 195 -26.51 -15.68 -2.62
C LYS A 195 -27.77 -15.73 -1.77
N VAL A 196 -28.94 -15.85 -2.40
CA VAL A 196 -30.25 -16.05 -1.74
C VAL A 196 -30.28 -17.48 -1.16
N THR A 197 -30.67 -17.61 0.12
CA THR A 197 -30.61 -18.89 0.87
C THR A 197 -31.86 -19.20 1.68
N THR A 198 -32.89 -18.36 1.67
CA THR A 198 -34.08 -18.58 2.48
C THR A 198 -35.05 -19.55 1.78
N ASN A 199 -35.38 -20.65 2.44
CA ASN A 199 -36.45 -21.54 2.01
C ASN A 199 -37.73 -21.15 2.75
N SER A 200 -38.70 -20.54 2.05
CA SER A 200 -39.99 -20.06 2.58
C SER A 200 -41.16 -21.01 2.27
N SER A 201 -40.88 -22.27 1.99
CA SER A 201 -41.91 -23.25 1.59
C SER A 201 -42.38 -24.07 2.81
N HIS A 202 -43.25 -23.51 3.63
CA HIS A 202 -43.90 -24.19 4.78
C HIS A 202 -45.38 -23.85 4.86
N LYS A 203 -46.15 -24.65 5.67
CA LYS A 203 -47.61 -24.53 5.80
C LYS A 203 -48.07 -23.63 6.97
N HIS A 204 -47.20 -22.90 7.63
CA HIS A 204 -47.55 -22.02 8.73
C HIS A 204 -48.30 -20.78 8.25
N SER A 205 -49.19 -20.23 9.11
CA SER A 205 -49.88 -18.96 8.86
C SER A 205 -48.89 -17.82 8.70
N ILE A 206 -49.12 -16.92 7.74
CA ILE A 206 -48.25 -15.80 7.38
C ILE A 206 -48.98 -14.50 7.69
N GLU A 207 -48.33 -13.62 8.43
CA GLU A 207 -48.85 -12.30 8.75
C GLU A 207 -48.57 -11.27 7.63
N PRO A 208 -49.36 -10.20 7.51
CA PRO A 208 -49.19 -9.17 6.51
C PRO A 208 -47.86 -8.41 6.69
N ASN A 209 -47.33 -7.85 5.60
CA ASN A 209 -46.20 -6.93 5.67
C ASN A 209 -46.66 -5.53 6.06
N LEU A 210 -46.45 -5.15 7.32
CA LEU A 210 -46.82 -3.84 7.85
C LEU A 210 -45.72 -2.80 7.68
N LEU A 211 -44.47 -3.19 7.43
CA LEU A 211 -43.39 -2.24 7.20
C LEU A 211 -43.44 -1.60 5.81
N GLY A 212 -43.87 -2.36 4.77
CA GLY A 212 -43.96 -1.84 3.42
C GLY A 212 -42.65 -1.22 2.89
N GLN A 213 -41.49 -1.70 3.39
CA GLN A 213 -40.15 -1.13 3.13
C GLN A 213 -39.89 0.25 3.79
N ASP A 214 -40.79 0.73 4.66
CA ASP A 214 -40.50 1.88 5.50
C ASP A 214 -39.79 1.44 6.79
N PHE A 215 -38.47 1.57 6.76
CA PHE A 215 -37.58 1.26 7.89
C PHE A 215 -37.33 2.47 8.81
N SER A 216 -38.04 3.55 8.64
CA SER A 216 -38.00 4.67 9.56
C SER A 216 -38.82 4.35 10.82
N ALA A 217 -38.32 4.73 11.97
CA ALA A 217 -39.00 4.70 13.23
C ALA A 217 -38.79 6.04 13.93
N PRO A 218 -39.84 6.72 14.38
CA PRO A 218 -39.72 8.04 15.02
C PRO A 218 -39.16 7.97 16.45
N ALA A 219 -39.27 6.80 17.11
CA ALA A 219 -38.78 6.61 18.48
C ALA A 219 -38.28 5.17 18.71
N LEU A 220 -37.58 4.97 19.83
CA LEU A 220 -37.13 3.67 20.32
C LEU A 220 -38.30 2.71 20.50
N ASN A 221 -38.07 1.43 20.28
CA ASN A 221 -39.00 0.33 20.55
C ASN A 221 -40.32 0.40 19.78
N GLN A 222 -40.38 1.10 18.65
CA GLN A 222 -41.56 1.11 17.79
C GLN A 222 -41.53 0.06 16.70
N LYS A 223 -40.36 -0.18 16.12
CA LYS A 223 -40.20 -1.17 15.06
C LYS A 223 -38.93 -1.96 15.31
N TRP A 224 -39.02 -3.26 15.47
CA TRP A 224 -37.92 -4.18 15.58
C TRP A 224 -37.88 -5.08 14.35
N THR A 225 -36.69 -5.51 13.96
CA THR A 225 -36.51 -6.49 12.88
C THR A 225 -35.59 -7.61 13.32
N ALA A 226 -35.92 -8.84 12.88
CA ALA A 226 -35.14 -10.02 13.19
C ALA A 226 -34.80 -10.81 11.93
N ASP A 227 -33.67 -11.52 11.97
CA ASP A 227 -33.23 -12.40 10.91
C ASP A 227 -32.14 -13.36 11.42
N ILE A 228 -31.91 -14.45 10.69
CA ILE A 228 -30.91 -15.49 11.02
C ILE A 228 -29.87 -15.55 9.91
N THR A 229 -28.60 -15.68 10.31
CA THR A 229 -27.52 -15.98 9.38
C THR A 229 -26.73 -17.19 9.85
N TYR A 230 -25.99 -17.81 8.95
CA TYR A 230 -25.14 -18.96 9.24
C TYR A 230 -23.66 -18.63 9.06
N ILE A 231 -22.83 -19.30 9.85
CA ILE A 231 -21.38 -19.08 9.94
C ILE A 231 -20.71 -20.45 9.92
N TRP A 232 -19.71 -20.61 9.09
CA TRP A 232 -18.94 -21.84 9.03
C TRP A 232 -17.75 -21.79 9.99
N THR A 233 -17.59 -22.87 10.78
CA THR A 233 -16.42 -23.12 11.62
C THR A 233 -15.82 -24.49 11.30
N CYS A 234 -14.61 -24.79 11.75
CA CYS A 234 -14.04 -26.14 11.60
C CYS A 234 -14.83 -27.21 12.36
N GLU A 235 -15.62 -26.83 13.38
CA GLU A 235 -16.53 -27.72 14.11
C GLU A 235 -17.92 -27.83 13.45
N GLY A 236 -18.13 -27.21 12.30
CA GLY A 236 -19.39 -27.21 11.56
C GLY A 236 -20.13 -25.86 11.59
N TRP A 237 -21.38 -25.89 11.11
CA TRP A 237 -22.22 -24.71 11.04
C TRP A 237 -22.67 -24.23 12.43
N VAL A 238 -22.71 -22.90 12.56
CA VAL A 238 -23.40 -22.20 13.65
C VAL A 238 -24.34 -21.16 13.06
N TYR A 239 -25.44 -20.90 13.75
CA TYR A 239 -26.51 -20.00 13.32
C TYR A 239 -26.63 -18.84 14.31
N LEU A 240 -26.68 -17.63 13.77
CA LEU A 240 -26.81 -16.40 14.56
C LEU A 240 -28.16 -15.76 14.26
N ALA A 241 -29.02 -15.69 15.26
CA ALA A 241 -30.22 -14.86 15.24
C ALA A 241 -29.92 -13.49 15.85
N VAL A 242 -30.44 -12.45 15.25
CA VAL A 242 -30.34 -11.08 15.77
C VAL A 242 -31.66 -10.38 15.77
N VAL A 243 -31.86 -9.45 16.74
CA VAL A 243 -32.94 -8.49 16.77
C VAL A 243 -32.36 -7.09 16.80
N LEU A 244 -32.82 -6.23 15.86
CA LEU A 244 -32.40 -4.83 15.75
C LEU A 244 -33.59 -3.90 16.01
N ASP A 245 -33.34 -2.81 16.72
CA ASP A 245 -34.20 -1.67 16.74
C ASP A 245 -34.02 -0.81 15.48
N LEU A 246 -35.08 -0.59 14.71
CA LEU A 246 -35.00 0.16 13.46
C LEU A 246 -34.78 1.66 13.67
N PHE A 247 -35.08 2.22 14.83
CA PHE A 247 -34.78 3.61 15.16
C PHE A 247 -33.25 3.87 15.19
N SER A 248 -32.57 3.06 16.00
CA SER A 248 -31.12 3.26 16.27
C SER A 248 -30.20 2.34 15.50
N ARG A 249 -30.75 1.35 14.79
CA ARG A 249 -29.95 0.26 14.17
C ARG A 249 -29.16 -0.57 15.18
N ARG A 250 -29.46 -0.43 16.47
CA ARG A 250 -28.80 -1.16 17.54
C ARG A 250 -29.21 -2.62 17.53
N VAL A 251 -28.22 -3.52 17.68
CA VAL A 251 -28.47 -4.91 18.01
C VAL A 251 -28.89 -4.96 19.48
N ILE A 252 -30.13 -5.29 19.73
CA ILE A 252 -30.75 -5.31 21.07
C ILE A 252 -30.90 -6.72 21.64
N GLY A 253 -30.86 -7.75 20.79
CA GLY A 253 -30.80 -9.14 21.17
C GLY A 253 -30.16 -10.00 20.13
N TRP A 254 -29.47 -11.01 20.54
CA TRP A 254 -28.84 -12.01 19.64
C TRP A 254 -28.61 -13.33 20.36
N ASN A 255 -28.58 -14.43 19.60
CA ASN A 255 -28.23 -15.75 20.11
C ASN A 255 -27.49 -16.54 19.05
N LEU A 256 -26.59 -17.44 19.47
CA LEU A 256 -25.80 -18.31 18.60
C LEU A 256 -26.05 -19.76 18.99
N GLU A 257 -26.41 -20.62 18.01
CA GLU A 257 -26.69 -22.02 18.23
C GLU A 257 -26.12 -22.90 17.12
N VAL A 258 -25.95 -24.18 17.42
CA VAL A 258 -25.49 -25.21 16.47
C VAL A 258 -26.58 -25.71 15.53
N ARG A 259 -27.83 -25.43 15.86
CA ARG A 259 -29.03 -25.81 15.07
C ARG A 259 -29.90 -24.61 14.85
N MET A 260 -30.49 -24.55 13.67
CA MET A 260 -31.44 -23.47 13.30
C MET A 260 -32.86 -23.85 13.75
N THR A 261 -33.09 -23.91 15.07
CA THR A 261 -34.36 -24.23 15.70
C THR A 261 -35.15 -22.95 16.02
N ALA A 262 -36.41 -23.09 16.46
CA ALA A 262 -37.22 -21.98 16.97
C ALA A 262 -36.55 -21.33 18.20
N ASP A 263 -35.94 -22.14 19.08
CA ASP A 263 -35.24 -21.68 20.29
C ASP A 263 -34.16 -20.64 20.03
N LEU A 264 -33.41 -20.78 18.91
CA LEU A 264 -32.41 -19.81 18.48
C LEU A 264 -33.04 -18.41 18.37
N ALA A 265 -34.15 -18.28 17.66
CA ALA A 265 -34.83 -17.01 17.44
C ALA A 265 -35.55 -16.53 18.74
N THR A 266 -36.19 -17.43 19.46
CA THR A 266 -36.92 -17.15 20.70
C THR A 266 -35.96 -16.60 21.77
N THR A 267 -34.79 -17.23 21.97
CA THR A 267 -33.79 -16.74 22.92
C THR A 267 -33.24 -15.36 22.53
N ALA A 268 -33.02 -15.10 21.25
CA ALA A 268 -32.60 -13.77 20.80
C ALA A 268 -33.67 -12.70 21.10
N LEU A 269 -34.94 -13.02 20.87
CA LEU A 269 -36.05 -12.12 21.17
C LEU A 269 -36.24 -11.91 22.68
N GLN A 270 -36.14 -12.95 23.51
CA GLN A 270 -36.18 -12.86 24.97
C GLN A 270 -35.10 -11.92 25.52
N ARG A 271 -33.86 -12.02 25.00
CA ARG A 271 -32.75 -11.12 25.36
C ARG A 271 -33.08 -9.67 24.98
N ALA A 272 -33.69 -9.46 23.81
CA ALA A 272 -34.09 -8.13 23.36
C ALA A 272 -35.19 -7.55 24.25
N ILE A 273 -36.21 -8.34 24.61
CA ILE A 273 -37.27 -7.96 25.49
C ILE A 273 -36.75 -7.63 26.89
N ALA A 274 -35.89 -8.47 27.44
CA ALA A 274 -35.28 -8.24 28.75
C ALA A 274 -34.46 -6.94 28.80
N LEU A 275 -33.72 -6.64 27.72
CA LEU A 275 -32.93 -5.42 27.62
C LEU A 275 -33.79 -4.16 27.47
N ARG A 276 -34.90 -4.24 26.73
CA ARG A 276 -35.66 -3.07 26.24
C ARG A 276 -37.00 -2.83 26.89
N GLN A 277 -37.65 -3.89 27.38
CA GLN A 277 -39.01 -3.85 27.94
C GLN A 277 -39.95 -2.99 27.06
N PRO A 278 -40.14 -3.37 25.77
CA PRO A 278 -40.88 -2.54 24.83
C PRO A 278 -42.34 -2.37 25.27
N PRO A 279 -42.94 -1.20 25.01
CA PRO A 279 -44.38 -1.02 25.25
C PRO A 279 -45.19 -1.89 24.28
N PRO A 280 -46.41 -2.28 24.62
CA PRO A 280 -47.35 -2.91 23.69
C PRO A 280 -47.52 -2.09 22.41
N GLY A 281 -47.63 -2.78 21.26
CA GLY A 281 -47.76 -2.12 19.95
C GLY A 281 -46.47 -1.98 19.17
N CYS A 282 -45.32 -2.42 19.72
CA CYS A 282 -44.10 -2.50 18.97
C CYS A 282 -44.23 -3.47 17.77
N ILE A 283 -43.94 -3.01 16.56
CA ILE A 283 -43.95 -3.87 15.37
C ILE A 283 -42.69 -4.75 15.35
N HIS A 284 -42.92 -6.06 15.33
CA HIS A 284 -41.83 -7.03 15.15
C HIS A 284 -41.88 -7.59 13.73
N HIS A 285 -40.86 -7.30 12.92
CA HIS A 285 -40.75 -7.74 11.53
C HIS A 285 -39.67 -8.81 11.36
N ALA A 286 -40.02 -9.90 10.66
CA ALA A 286 -39.09 -10.97 10.30
C ALA A 286 -39.35 -11.48 8.89
N ASP A 287 -38.46 -12.33 8.39
CA ASP A 287 -38.74 -13.09 7.19
C ASP A 287 -39.78 -14.20 7.47
N ARG A 288 -40.14 -14.98 6.41
CA ARG A 288 -41.08 -16.11 6.55
C ARG A 288 -40.36 -17.41 6.95
N GLY A 289 -39.25 -17.35 7.67
CA GLY A 289 -38.59 -18.55 8.17
C GLY A 289 -39.48 -19.32 9.15
N SER A 290 -39.46 -20.66 9.13
CA SER A 290 -40.24 -21.51 10.00
C SER A 290 -40.01 -21.21 11.48
N GLN A 291 -38.87 -20.68 11.86
CA GLN A 291 -38.48 -20.31 13.22
C GLN A 291 -39.39 -19.16 13.75
N TYR A 292 -39.66 -18.17 12.90
CA TYR A 292 -40.50 -17.02 13.24
C TYR A 292 -41.98 -17.32 13.17
N CYS A 293 -42.35 -18.42 12.49
CA CYS A 293 -43.73 -18.90 12.37
C CYS A 293 -44.08 -19.95 13.46
N SER A 294 -43.12 -20.33 14.32
CA SER A 294 -43.36 -21.32 15.38
C SER A 294 -44.35 -20.81 16.43
N GLU A 295 -45.06 -21.73 17.07
CA GLU A 295 -46.07 -21.41 18.08
C GLU A 295 -45.43 -20.70 19.28
N ASP A 296 -44.29 -21.18 19.78
CA ASP A 296 -43.61 -20.60 20.93
C ASP A 296 -43.14 -19.17 20.65
N TYR A 297 -42.62 -18.90 19.45
CA TYR A 297 -42.21 -17.56 19.06
C TYR A 297 -43.40 -16.60 18.98
N ARG A 298 -44.50 -17.04 18.38
CA ARG A 298 -45.74 -16.26 18.29
C ARG A 298 -46.36 -16.00 19.64
N LYS A 299 -46.37 -16.99 20.53
CA LYS A 299 -46.86 -16.86 21.90
C LYS A 299 -46.04 -15.80 22.66
N LEU A 300 -44.69 -15.82 22.50
CA LEU A 300 -43.84 -14.81 23.13
C LEU A 300 -44.17 -13.39 22.63
N LEU A 301 -44.34 -13.22 21.33
CA LEU A 301 -44.73 -11.93 20.73
C LEU A 301 -46.10 -11.45 21.25
N SER A 302 -47.09 -12.33 21.25
CA SER A 302 -48.42 -12.06 21.74
C SER A 302 -48.43 -11.67 23.22
N THR A 303 -47.72 -12.41 24.09
CA THR A 303 -47.62 -12.15 25.52
C THR A 303 -47.10 -10.75 25.82
N HIS A 304 -46.18 -10.24 24.97
CA HIS A 304 -45.61 -8.91 25.13
C HIS A 304 -46.27 -7.84 24.26
N GLY A 305 -47.42 -8.14 23.64
CA GLY A 305 -48.21 -7.19 22.88
C GLY A 305 -47.57 -6.68 21.58
N PHE A 306 -46.68 -7.46 20.96
CA PHE A 306 -46.08 -7.10 19.67
C PHE A 306 -47.09 -7.23 18.53
N ILE A 307 -46.99 -6.34 17.55
CA ILE A 307 -47.69 -6.43 16.27
C ILE A 307 -46.76 -7.18 15.31
N VAL A 308 -47.19 -8.33 14.82
CA VAL A 308 -46.38 -9.19 13.95
C VAL A 308 -46.44 -8.70 12.50
N SER A 309 -45.30 -8.62 11.86
CA SER A 309 -45.15 -8.26 10.46
C SER A 309 -44.16 -9.23 9.77
N MET A 310 -44.50 -9.66 8.56
CA MET A 310 -43.63 -10.60 7.81
C MET A 310 -43.34 -10.11 6.40
N SER A 311 -42.13 -10.34 5.93
CA SER A 311 -41.70 -10.02 4.57
C SER A 311 -42.55 -10.74 3.52
N ARG A 312 -42.73 -10.16 2.36
CA ARG A 312 -43.39 -10.82 1.21
C ARG A 312 -42.53 -11.96 0.69
N LYS A 313 -43.16 -12.97 0.09
CA LYS A 313 -42.45 -14.12 -0.47
C LYS A 313 -41.47 -13.67 -1.58
N GLY A 314 -40.21 -14.03 -1.42
CA GLY A 314 -39.17 -13.74 -2.42
C GLY A 314 -38.74 -12.27 -2.52
N ASN A 315 -39.19 -11.40 -1.66
CA ASN A 315 -38.81 -9.99 -1.65
C ASN A 315 -37.72 -9.73 -0.59
N CYS A 316 -36.47 -9.74 -1.00
CA CYS A 316 -35.32 -9.46 -0.14
C CYS A 316 -35.28 -8.01 0.38
N TRP A 317 -35.97 -7.08 -0.27
CA TRP A 317 -35.99 -5.68 0.16
C TRP A 317 -36.81 -5.43 1.43
N ASP A 318 -37.67 -6.37 1.78
CA ASP A 318 -38.57 -6.21 2.95
C ASP A 318 -37.82 -6.35 4.28
N ASN A 319 -36.59 -6.97 4.30
CA ASN A 319 -35.71 -7.07 5.47
C ASN A 319 -34.32 -6.45 5.26
N ALA A 320 -34.22 -5.47 4.37
CA ALA A 320 -32.97 -4.90 3.90
C ALA A 320 -32.05 -4.36 5.02
N VAL A 321 -32.59 -3.92 6.15
CA VAL A 321 -31.81 -3.39 7.28
C VAL A 321 -31.03 -4.49 7.97
N THR A 322 -31.67 -5.60 8.29
CA THR A 322 -31.01 -6.75 8.95
C THR A 322 -30.04 -7.43 8.00
N GLU A 323 -30.40 -7.54 6.70
CA GLU A 323 -29.47 -8.01 5.67
C GLU A 323 -28.23 -7.11 5.56
N SER A 324 -28.41 -5.79 5.65
CA SER A 324 -27.31 -4.83 5.65
C SER A 324 -26.40 -4.99 6.89
N PHE A 325 -26.99 -5.27 8.05
CA PHE A 325 -26.24 -5.62 9.26
C PHE A 325 -25.40 -6.88 9.03
N PHE A 326 -26.01 -7.97 8.57
CA PHE A 326 -25.27 -9.22 8.32
C PHE A 326 -24.17 -9.07 7.27
N LYS A 327 -24.42 -8.32 6.20
CA LYS A 327 -23.41 -7.99 5.19
C LYS A 327 -22.22 -7.26 5.82
N THR A 328 -22.51 -6.36 6.74
CA THR A 328 -21.51 -5.60 7.48
C THR A 328 -20.72 -6.50 8.43
N LEU A 329 -21.40 -7.28 9.28
CA LEU A 329 -20.80 -8.25 10.19
C LEU A 329 -19.90 -9.25 9.45
N LYS A 330 -20.39 -9.80 8.36
CA LYS A 330 -19.61 -10.74 7.52
C LYS A 330 -18.36 -10.11 6.96
N ALA A 331 -18.43 -8.89 6.42
CA ALA A 331 -17.28 -8.20 5.84
C ALA A 331 -16.28 -7.71 6.89
N GLU A 332 -16.76 -7.20 8.02
CA GLU A 332 -15.95 -6.56 9.06
C GLU A 332 -15.38 -7.56 10.07
N LEU A 333 -15.96 -8.76 10.17
CA LEU A 333 -15.55 -9.79 11.11
C LEU A 333 -15.41 -11.17 10.46
N LEU A 334 -16.54 -11.77 10.00
CA LEU A 334 -16.61 -13.20 9.77
C LEU A 334 -15.77 -13.70 8.59
N TRP A 335 -15.62 -12.91 7.51
CA TRP A 335 -14.86 -13.31 6.32
C TRP A 335 -13.36 -12.99 6.38
N ARG A 336 -12.88 -12.50 7.52
CA ARG A 336 -11.49 -12.07 7.67
C ARG A 336 -10.54 -13.16 8.06
N GLN A 337 -11.06 -14.21 8.65
CA GLN A 337 -10.29 -15.36 9.13
C GLN A 337 -11.11 -16.64 9.06
N ALA A 338 -10.44 -17.77 9.11
CA ALA A 338 -11.07 -19.06 9.37
C ALA A 338 -11.34 -19.19 10.87
N TRP A 339 -12.51 -19.74 11.21
CA TRP A 339 -12.94 -19.94 12.59
C TRP A 339 -12.67 -21.38 12.98
N MET A 340 -11.88 -21.60 14.02
CA MET A 340 -11.52 -22.95 14.46
C MET A 340 -12.66 -23.55 15.28
N THR A 341 -13.13 -22.82 16.27
CA THR A 341 -14.18 -23.27 17.20
C THR A 341 -15.41 -22.41 17.15
N ARG A 342 -16.52 -22.93 17.63
CA ARG A 342 -17.78 -22.18 17.84
C ARG A 342 -17.62 -21.12 18.90
N GLN A 343 -16.82 -21.42 19.93
CA GLN A 343 -16.53 -20.49 21.02
C GLN A 343 -15.77 -19.25 20.52
N ASP A 344 -14.81 -19.42 19.60
CA ASP A 344 -14.10 -18.30 19.00
C ASP A 344 -15.05 -17.36 18.29
N VAL A 345 -16.03 -17.92 17.54
CA VAL A 345 -17.05 -17.13 16.84
C VAL A 345 -17.93 -16.37 17.83
N GLU A 346 -18.38 -17.05 18.90
CA GLU A 346 -19.24 -16.44 19.91
C GLU A 346 -18.56 -15.27 20.62
N GLN A 347 -17.32 -15.45 21.06
CA GLN A 347 -16.52 -14.38 21.68
C GLN A 347 -16.29 -13.22 20.72
N ALA A 348 -15.98 -13.50 19.47
CA ALA A 348 -15.72 -12.47 18.47
C ALA A 348 -17.00 -11.68 18.13
N ILE A 349 -18.18 -12.33 18.04
CA ILE A 349 -19.47 -11.67 17.83
C ILE A 349 -19.85 -10.84 19.05
N THR A 350 -19.65 -11.38 20.25
CA THR A 350 -19.88 -10.65 21.51
C THR A 350 -19.08 -9.33 21.53
N SER A 351 -17.78 -9.41 21.30
CA SER A 351 -16.93 -8.22 21.23
C SER A 351 -17.30 -7.31 20.05
N TYR A 352 -17.66 -7.87 18.89
CA TYR A 352 -18.07 -7.05 17.76
C TYR A 352 -19.32 -6.24 18.04
N ILE A 353 -20.34 -6.85 18.64
CA ILE A 353 -21.63 -6.19 18.92
C ILE A 353 -21.49 -5.22 20.09
N ASN A 354 -20.89 -5.65 21.21
CA ASN A 354 -20.88 -4.91 22.46
C ASN A 354 -19.80 -3.83 22.53
N ASP A 355 -18.60 -4.08 21.94
CA ASP A 355 -17.48 -3.16 22.07
C ASP A 355 -17.29 -2.28 20.83
N PHE A 356 -17.83 -2.67 19.66
CA PHE A 356 -17.63 -1.93 18.44
C PHE A 356 -18.92 -1.50 17.72
N TYR A 357 -19.80 -2.44 17.31
CA TYR A 357 -20.95 -2.11 16.47
C TYR A 357 -21.93 -1.16 17.18
N ASN A 358 -22.37 -1.51 18.37
CA ASN A 358 -23.32 -0.70 19.11
C ASN A 358 -22.70 0.62 19.63
N PRO A 359 -21.52 0.63 20.29
CA PRO A 359 -21.01 1.86 20.92
C PRO A 359 -20.17 2.75 20.02
N GLN A 360 -19.57 2.23 18.95
CA GLN A 360 -18.54 2.98 18.21
C GLN A 360 -18.84 3.12 16.72
N ARG A 361 -19.49 2.12 16.10
CA ARG A 361 -19.58 2.09 14.65
C ARG A 361 -20.50 3.17 14.09
N LEU A 362 -19.93 4.07 13.28
CA LEU A 362 -20.68 5.16 12.65
C LEU A 362 -21.65 4.67 11.57
N HIS A 363 -22.87 5.20 11.58
CA HIS A 363 -23.92 4.93 10.59
C HIS A 363 -24.32 6.20 9.85
N SER A 364 -24.31 6.18 8.52
CA SER A 364 -24.76 7.32 7.71
C SER A 364 -26.24 7.64 7.92
N ALA A 365 -27.07 6.61 8.11
CA ALA A 365 -28.48 6.76 8.40
C ALA A 365 -28.77 7.38 9.79
N LEU A 366 -27.78 7.38 10.68
CA LEU A 366 -27.87 7.94 12.03
C LEU A 366 -27.04 9.24 12.15
N GLN A 367 -26.92 10.01 11.08
CA GLN A 367 -26.14 11.25 11.07
C GLN A 367 -24.68 11.05 11.53
N TRP A 368 -24.07 9.93 11.13
CA TRP A 368 -22.70 9.55 11.51
C TRP A 368 -22.50 9.36 13.02
N LYS A 369 -23.52 8.93 13.73
CA LYS A 369 -23.43 8.50 15.13
C LYS A 369 -23.41 6.98 15.22
N SER A 370 -22.89 6.46 16.33
CA SER A 370 -23.06 5.05 16.69
C SER A 370 -24.52 4.79 17.11
N PRO A 371 -24.99 3.54 17.08
CA PRO A 371 -26.30 3.19 17.60
C PRO A 371 -26.56 3.69 19.02
N LEU A 372 -25.65 3.49 19.95
CA LEU A 372 -25.78 3.94 21.33
C LEU A 372 -25.76 5.47 21.48
N ASP A 373 -24.87 6.15 20.76
CA ASP A 373 -24.83 7.61 20.81
C ASP A 373 -26.06 8.25 20.17
N TYR A 374 -26.63 7.60 19.16
CA TYR A 374 -27.86 8.06 18.54
C TYR A 374 -29.03 7.95 19.54
N GLU A 375 -29.14 6.86 20.29
CA GLU A 375 -30.15 6.68 21.35
C GLU A 375 -30.01 7.72 22.47
N ARG A 376 -28.77 7.93 22.96
CA ARG A 376 -28.49 8.93 24.03
C ARG A 376 -28.85 10.35 23.64
N ASN A 377 -28.79 10.69 22.36
CA ASN A 377 -29.15 12.04 21.89
C ASN A 377 -30.62 12.19 21.56
N ALA A 378 -31.40 11.11 21.57
CA ALA A 378 -32.86 11.11 21.32
C ALA A 378 -33.67 10.97 22.61
N ALA A 379 -33.02 10.59 23.72
CA ALA A 379 -33.60 10.57 25.07
C ALA A 379 -33.48 11.94 25.73
#